data_0edef5a8040e9152eab9a34189e0eacc
#
_entry.id   0edef5a8040e9152eab9a34189e0eacc
#
_cell.length_a   1.000
_cell.length_b   1.000
_cell.length_c   1.000
_cell.angle_alpha   90.00
_cell.angle_beta   90.00
_cell.angle_gamma   90.00
#
_symmetry.space_group_name_H-M   'P 1'
#
loop_
_entity.id
_entity.type
_entity.pdbx_description
1 polymer ?
#
loop_
_entity_poly.entity_id
_entity_poly.type
_entity_poly.pdbx_seq_one_letter_code
_entity_poly.pdbx_strand_id
1 'polypeptide(L)'
;DYIDPLFHETVVGAPSRNLDPFFTDGPMTRYLFGRHANSADLSVIEGVMGYYDGLGGTSDEASAYDLAQMTDTPVILVMDARGMSLSVLAELQGFLKFRQNSGIRGVIFNRMSESMYQLLAPMVKETLGIRPLGYVPECPDCRLESRHLGLVLPDEVKDLSGRLDRVAAVLEETADLDGMLELAAEARELSAEMPACLLYTSPSPRACS
;
A
#
# COMPACT_ATOMS: atom_id res chain seq x y z
N ASP A 1 4.86 -7.35 11.65
CA ASP A 1 6.23 -7.08 11.26
C ASP A 1 6.84 -6.05 12.19
N TYR A 2 8.14 -6.10 12.40
CA TYR A 2 8.87 -5.18 13.29
C TYR A 2 9.76 -4.21 12.51
N ILE A 3 10.22 -4.64 11.36
CA ILE A 3 11.25 -3.97 10.58
C ILE A 3 10.66 -2.81 9.80
N ASP A 4 9.54 -3.01 9.10
CA ASP A 4 8.96 -2.01 8.23
C ASP A 4 8.45 -0.78 9.02
N PRO A 5 7.70 -0.92 10.13
CA PRO A 5 7.35 0.23 10.96
C PRO A 5 8.54 0.98 11.51
N LEU A 6 9.57 0.27 11.98
CA LEU A 6 10.81 0.88 12.46
C LEU A 6 11.54 1.64 11.35
N PHE A 7 11.58 1.07 10.14
CA PHE A 7 12.16 1.72 8.97
C PHE A 7 11.43 3.03 8.66
N HIS A 8 10.11 3.01 8.58
CA HIS A 8 9.31 4.21 8.30
C HIS A 8 9.44 5.28 9.37
N GLU A 9 9.44 4.91 10.64
CA GLU A 9 9.63 5.87 11.74
C GLU A 9 11.02 6.49 11.73
N THR A 10 12.06 5.68 11.52
CA THR A 10 13.45 6.14 11.57
C THR A 10 13.83 6.97 10.34
N VAL A 11 13.36 6.57 9.16
CA VAL A 11 13.80 7.12 7.88
C VAL A 11 12.90 8.26 7.41
N VAL A 12 11.58 8.07 7.50
CA VAL A 12 10.59 9.04 7.02
C VAL A 12 10.15 9.97 8.15
N GLY A 13 10.35 9.58 9.40
CA GLY A 13 9.88 10.34 10.57
C GLY A 13 8.36 10.28 10.74
N ALA A 14 7.67 9.38 10.02
CA ALA A 14 6.23 9.22 10.09
C ALA A 14 5.85 8.11 11.08
N PRO A 15 4.89 8.36 12.00
CA PRO A 15 4.39 7.31 12.89
C PRO A 15 3.86 6.12 12.08
N SER A 16 4.39 4.94 12.34
CA SER A 16 4.01 3.72 11.61
C SER A 16 3.43 2.67 12.54
N ARG A 17 2.48 1.88 12.03
CA ARG A 17 1.78 0.83 12.79
C ARG A 17 1.47 -0.35 11.89
N ASN A 18 1.49 -1.54 12.48
CA ASN A 18 0.96 -2.73 11.82
C ASN A 18 -0.56 -2.71 11.84
N LEU A 19 -1.16 -3.11 10.73
CA LEU A 19 -2.58 -3.33 10.59
C LEU A 19 -2.79 -4.66 9.86
N ASP A 20 -3.18 -5.70 10.59
CA ASP A 20 -3.19 -7.07 10.06
C ASP A 20 -4.56 -7.71 10.27
N PRO A 21 -5.32 -7.92 9.17
CA PRO A 21 -6.63 -8.53 9.20
C PRO A 21 -6.63 -10.01 9.67
N PHE A 22 -5.48 -10.65 9.76
CA PHE A 22 -5.38 -11.98 10.33
C PHE A 22 -5.69 -11.99 11.85
N PHE A 23 -5.36 -10.90 12.54
CA PHE A 23 -5.55 -10.81 14.00
C PHE A 23 -6.80 -10.03 14.41
N THR A 24 -7.41 -9.27 13.49
CA THR A 24 -8.53 -8.38 13.80
C THR A 24 -9.65 -8.53 12.76
N ASP A 25 -10.88 -8.51 13.23
CA ASP A 25 -12.04 -8.44 12.33
C ASP A 25 -12.19 -7.03 11.69
N GLY A 26 -13.08 -6.89 10.73
CA GLY A 26 -13.30 -5.64 10.01
C GLY A 26 -13.63 -4.44 10.94
N PRO A 27 -14.56 -4.55 11.92
CA PRO A 27 -14.84 -3.49 12.87
C PRO A 27 -13.63 -3.05 13.71
N MET A 28 -12.84 -4.00 14.19
CA MET A 28 -11.63 -3.72 14.98
C MET A 28 -10.53 -3.12 14.10
N THR A 29 -10.36 -3.64 12.89
CA THR A 29 -9.41 -3.11 11.90
C THR A 29 -9.72 -1.64 11.58
N ARG A 30 -10.99 -1.31 11.29
CA ARG A 30 -11.41 0.08 11.06
C ARG A 30 -11.19 0.98 12.27
N TYR A 31 -11.49 0.50 13.46
CA TYR A 31 -11.26 1.24 14.69
C TYR A 31 -9.78 1.55 14.90
N LEU A 32 -8.92 0.54 14.76
CA LEU A 32 -7.48 0.71 14.94
C LEU A 32 -6.90 1.68 13.90
N PHE A 33 -7.31 1.56 12.64
CA PHE A 33 -6.88 2.47 11.60
C PHE A 33 -7.39 3.90 11.86
N GLY A 34 -8.69 4.09 12.06
CA GLY A 34 -9.31 5.40 12.26
C GLY A 34 -8.76 6.12 13.50
N ARG A 35 -8.47 5.39 14.57
CA ARG A 35 -7.88 5.96 15.79
C ARG A 35 -6.55 6.68 15.53
N HIS A 36 -5.74 6.19 14.58
CA HIS A 36 -4.45 6.78 14.24
C HIS A 36 -4.55 7.72 13.05
N ALA A 37 -5.36 7.39 12.05
CA ALA A 37 -5.58 8.21 10.86
C ALA A 37 -6.16 9.59 11.20
N ASN A 38 -7.09 9.67 12.16
CA ASN A 38 -7.73 10.93 12.56
C ASN A 38 -6.78 11.99 13.14
N SER A 39 -5.54 11.64 13.44
CA SER A 39 -4.51 12.57 13.91
C SER A 39 -3.51 12.99 12.82
N ALA A 40 -3.67 12.51 11.60
CA ALA A 40 -2.79 12.77 10.46
C ALA A 40 -3.57 13.43 9.32
N ASP A 41 -2.89 14.29 8.56
CA ASP A 41 -3.45 14.90 7.35
C ASP A 41 -3.61 13.88 6.23
N LEU A 42 -2.74 12.87 6.20
CA LEU A 42 -2.72 11.78 5.23
C LEU A 42 -2.27 10.49 5.91
N SER A 43 -2.92 9.38 5.59
CA SER A 43 -2.49 8.04 5.99
C SER A 43 -2.21 7.18 4.75
N VAL A 44 -1.13 6.44 4.78
CA VAL A 44 -0.73 5.50 3.72
C VAL A 44 -0.73 4.09 4.29
N ILE A 45 -1.43 3.18 3.62
CA ILE A 45 -1.40 1.74 3.94
C ILE A 45 -0.50 1.07 2.89
N GLU A 46 0.58 0.45 3.34
CA GLU A 46 1.45 -0.35 2.49
C GLU A 46 0.96 -1.78 2.40
N GLY A 47 0.72 -2.26 1.17
CA GLY A 47 0.46 -3.67 0.87
C GLY A 47 1.77 -4.41 0.64
N VAL A 48 2.11 -5.34 1.53
CA VAL A 48 3.45 -5.99 1.57
C VAL A 48 3.60 -7.10 0.53
N MET A 49 2.51 -7.77 0.15
CA MET A 49 2.50 -8.90 -0.78
C MET A 49 1.74 -8.55 -2.07
N GLY A 50 1.56 -9.53 -2.95
CA GLY A 50 0.66 -9.35 -4.09
C GLY A 50 -0.74 -8.94 -3.63
N TYR A 51 -1.38 -8.07 -4.39
CA TYR A 51 -2.62 -7.40 -3.98
C TYR A 51 -3.73 -8.36 -3.50
N TYR A 52 -3.85 -9.51 -4.15
CA TYR A 52 -4.83 -10.54 -3.82
C TYR A 52 -4.25 -11.73 -3.06
N ASP A 53 -2.96 -11.67 -2.67
CA ASP A 53 -2.30 -12.78 -2.00
C ASP A 53 -2.62 -12.75 -0.50
N GLY A 54 -3.45 -13.65 -0.07
CA GLY A 54 -3.87 -13.80 1.32
C GLY A 54 -3.53 -15.17 1.90
N LEU A 55 -4.35 -15.63 2.82
CA LEU A 55 -4.09 -16.84 3.59
C LEU A 55 -3.93 -18.09 2.72
N GLY A 56 -2.86 -18.83 2.97
CA GLY A 56 -2.57 -20.09 2.30
C GLY A 56 -2.21 -19.96 0.81
N GLY A 57 -2.05 -18.73 0.29
CA GLY A 57 -1.67 -18.48 -1.10
C GLY A 57 -2.78 -18.77 -2.14
N THR A 58 -3.97 -19.10 -1.71
CA THR A 58 -5.12 -19.42 -2.58
C THR A 58 -6.39 -18.65 -2.20
N SER A 59 -6.34 -17.88 -1.13
CA SER A 59 -7.42 -17.01 -0.64
C SER A 59 -6.99 -15.55 -0.70
N ASP A 60 -7.92 -14.64 -0.85
CA ASP A 60 -7.71 -13.20 -0.69
C ASP A 60 -8.03 -12.71 0.73
N GLU A 61 -8.40 -13.61 1.64
CA GLU A 61 -8.58 -13.31 3.07
C GLU A 61 -7.26 -12.84 3.69
N ALA A 62 -7.32 -11.75 4.46
CA ALA A 62 -6.18 -11.07 5.05
C ALA A 62 -5.12 -10.55 4.05
N SER A 63 -5.48 -10.41 2.77
CA SER A 63 -4.64 -9.75 1.75
C SER A 63 -4.72 -8.22 1.84
N ALA A 64 -3.89 -7.53 1.05
CA ALA A 64 -4.00 -6.08 0.87
C ALA A 64 -5.36 -5.67 0.29
N TYR A 65 -5.94 -6.48 -0.58
CA TYR A 65 -7.30 -6.30 -1.09
C TYR A 65 -8.34 -6.34 0.03
N ASP A 66 -8.30 -7.37 0.88
CA ASP A 66 -9.24 -7.53 2.00
C ASP A 66 -9.14 -6.34 2.98
N LEU A 67 -7.92 -5.93 3.30
CA LEU A 67 -7.67 -4.75 4.12
C LEU A 67 -8.25 -3.46 3.49
N ALA A 68 -8.04 -3.26 2.19
CA ALA A 68 -8.59 -2.10 1.48
C ALA A 68 -10.12 -2.11 1.47
N GLN A 69 -10.76 -3.29 1.34
CA GLN A 69 -12.21 -3.44 1.44
C GLN A 69 -12.72 -3.15 2.87
N MET A 70 -12.04 -3.66 3.90
CA MET A 70 -12.40 -3.41 5.31
C MET A 70 -12.33 -1.94 5.68
N THR A 71 -11.37 -1.21 5.12
CA THR A 71 -11.15 0.22 5.42
C THR A 71 -11.78 1.17 4.40
N ASP A 72 -12.42 0.65 3.35
CA ASP A 72 -12.97 1.43 2.22
C ASP A 72 -11.93 2.43 1.65
N THR A 73 -10.67 1.97 1.56
CA THR A 73 -9.53 2.79 1.16
C THR A 73 -9.32 2.69 -0.36
N PRO A 74 -9.21 3.81 -1.09
CA PRO A 74 -8.86 3.79 -2.51
C PRO A 74 -7.44 3.25 -2.69
N VAL A 75 -7.25 2.43 -3.72
CA VAL A 75 -5.99 1.71 -3.96
C VAL A 75 -5.25 2.27 -5.15
N ILE A 76 -3.96 2.52 -4.96
CA ILE A 76 -3.00 2.78 -6.03
C ILE A 76 -2.19 1.50 -6.23
N LEU A 77 -2.33 0.87 -7.37
CA LEU A 77 -1.58 -0.33 -7.70
C LEU A 77 -0.20 0.05 -8.24
N VAL A 78 0.86 -0.45 -7.63
CA VAL A 78 2.24 -0.32 -8.15
C VAL A 78 2.57 -1.58 -8.92
N MET A 79 2.75 -1.46 -10.24
CA MET A 79 3.01 -2.58 -11.13
C MET A 79 4.43 -2.58 -11.65
N ASP A 80 5.09 -3.73 -11.60
CA ASP A 80 6.34 -3.92 -12.31
C ASP A 80 6.08 -4.00 -13.83
N ALA A 81 6.57 -3.01 -14.56
CA ALA A 81 6.37 -2.89 -15.99
C ALA A 81 7.65 -3.09 -16.82
N ARG A 82 8.67 -3.71 -16.22
CA ARG A 82 9.97 -3.92 -16.86
C ARG A 82 9.85 -4.69 -18.18
N GLY A 83 10.28 -4.03 -19.27
CA GLY A 83 10.27 -4.64 -20.59
C GLY A 83 8.87 -4.87 -21.17
N MET A 84 7.83 -4.32 -20.54
CA MET A 84 6.45 -4.43 -21.00
C MET A 84 6.06 -3.24 -21.88
N SER A 85 5.12 -3.48 -22.78
CA SER A 85 4.40 -2.49 -23.56
C SER A 85 2.89 -2.69 -23.38
N LEU A 86 2.12 -2.85 -24.44
CA LEU A 86 0.66 -3.02 -24.36
C LEU A 86 0.21 -4.15 -23.42
N SER A 87 1.00 -5.19 -23.22
CA SER A 87 0.67 -6.30 -22.33
C SER A 87 0.45 -5.90 -20.86
N VAL A 88 1.06 -4.79 -20.40
CA VAL A 88 0.82 -4.29 -19.04
C VAL A 88 -0.64 -3.89 -18.82
N LEU A 89 -1.34 -3.43 -19.86
CA LEU A 89 -2.76 -3.10 -19.78
C LEU A 89 -3.63 -4.36 -19.61
N ALA A 90 -3.24 -5.46 -20.24
CA ALA A 90 -3.95 -6.74 -20.09
C ALA A 90 -3.78 -7.27 -18.65
N GLU A 91 -2.57 -7.17 -18.09
CA GLU A 91 -2.31 -7.53 -16.70
C GLU A 91 -3.09 -6.64 -15.73
N LEU A 92 -3.04 -5.31 -15.92
CA LEU A 92 -3.80 -4.35 -15.14
C LEU A 92 -5.31 -4.61 -15.22
N GLN A 93 -5.83 -4.91 -16.41
CA GLN A 93 -7.23 -5.31 -16.57
C GLN A 93 -7.56 -6.58 -15.78
N GLY A 94 -6.64 -7.52 -15.71
CA GLY A 94 -6.75 -8.72 -14.87
C GLY A 94 -6.96 -8.33 -13.41
N PHE A 95 -6.12 -7.47 -12.85
CA PHE A 95 -6.28 -6.97 -11.49
C PHE A 95 -7.62 -6.27 -11.27
N LEU A 96 -8.05 -5.42 -12.20
CA LEU A 96 -9.31 -4.68 -12.10
C LEU A 96 -10.56 -5.59 -12.15
N LYS A 97 -10.48 -6.72 -12.84
CA LYS A 97 -11.62 -7.62 -13.08
C LYS A 97 -11.61 -8.89 -12.24
N PHE A 98 -10.51 -9.19 -11.56
CA PHE A 98 -10.38 -10.40 -10.76
C PHE A 98 -11.39 -10.46 -9.62
N ARG A 99 -11.73 -9.31 -9.04
CA ARG A 99 -12.85 -9.15 -8.10
C ARG A 99 -13.81 -8.09 -8.61
N GLN A 100 -15.08 -8.23 -8.27
CA GLN A 100 -16.14 -7.32 -8.74
C GLN A 100 -15.88 -5.87 -8.32
N ASN A 101 -15.34 -5.66 -7.12
CA ASN A 101 -14.89 -4.37 -6.63
C ASN A 101 -13.42 -4.46 -6.23
N SER A 102 -12.53 -4.18 -7.16
CA SER A 102 -11.08 -4.23 -6.88
C SER A 102 -10.61 -3.13 -5.92
N GLY A 103 -11.33 -2.02 -5.81
CA GLY A 103 -10.87 -0.84 -5.06
C GLY A 103 -9.75 -0.05 -5.75
N ILE A 104 -9.17 -0.57 -6.83
CA ILE A 104 -8.08 0.08 -7.57
C ILE A 104 -8.61 1.31 -8.30
N ARG A 105 -8.05 2.48 -8.00
CA ARG A 105 -8.42 3.78 -8.57
C ARG A 105 -7.30 4.41 -9.39
N GLY A 106 -6.06 4.00 -9.13
CA GLY A 106 -4.89 4.50 -9.83
C GLY A 106 -3.82 3.45 -10.00
N VAL A 107 -2.86 3.73 -10.88
CA VAL A 107 -1.70 2.87 -11.12
C VAL A 107 -0.43 3.69 -11.27
N ILE A 108 0.67 3.18 -10.72
CA ILE A 108 2.03 3.62 -10.96
C ILE A 108 2.78 2.47 -11.62
N PHE A 109 3.47 2.76 -12.72
CA PHE A 109 4.29 1.76 -13.41
C PHE A 109 5.74 1.83 -12.95
N ASN A 110 6.19 0.82 -12.23
CA ASN A 110 7.59 0.70 -11.81
C ASN A 110 8.44 0.11 -12.94
N ARG A 111 9.66 0.60 -13.08
CA ARG A 111 10.64 0.20 -14.11
C ARG A 111 10.17 0.43 -15.55
N MET A 112 9.42 1.50 -15.77
CA MET A 112 8.93 1.93 -17.08
C MET A 112 9.68 3.17 -17.56
N SER A 113 9.93 3.28 -18.86
CA SER A 113 10.49 4.51 -19.44
C SER A 113 9.43 5.58 -19.64
N GLU A 114 9.84 6.83 -19.63
CA GLU A 114 8.97 7.98 -19.89
C GLU A 114 8.20 7.84 -21.22
N SER A 115 8.93 7.49 -22.31
CA SER A 115 8.32 7.37 -23.63
C SER A 115 7.24 6.29 -23.67
N MET A 116 7.41 5.17 -22.95
CA MET A 116 6.41 4.12 -22.88
C MET A 116 5.22 4.58 -22.02
N TYR A 117 5.48 5.25 -20.89
CA TYR A 117 4.42 5.80 -20.07
C TYR A 117 3.53 6.78 -20.83
N GLN A 118 4.12 7.72 -21.57
CA GLN A 118 3.37 8.70 -22.35
C GLN A 118 2.45 8.04 -23.41
N LEU A 119 2.86 6.89 -23.95
CA LEU A 119 2.03 6.13 -24.90
C LEU A 119 0.88 5.39 -24.21
N LEU A 120 1.12 4.84 -23.01
CA LEU A 120 0.17 3.96 -22.32
C LEU A 120 -0.79 4.71 -21.39
N ALA A 121 -0.38 5.82 -20.80
CA ALA A 121 -1.19 6.57 -19.83
C ALA A 121 -2.57 7.00 -20.38
N PRO A 122 -2.70 7.53 -21.61
CA PRO A 122 -4.02 7.82 -22.18
C PRO A 122 -4.89 6.56 -22.29
N MET A 123 -4.30 5.43 -22.69
CA MET A 123 -5.03 4.15 -22.82
C MET A 123 -5.51 3.63 -21.48
N VAL A 124 -4.73 3.77 -20.40
CA VAL A 124 -5.16 3.42 -19.03
C VAL A 124 -6.43 4.18 -18.68
N LYS A 125 -6.44 5.49 -18.90
CA LYS A 125 -7.58 6.35 -18.57
C LYS A 125 -8.81 6.02 -19.43
N GLU A 126 -8.62 5.90 -20.74
CA GLU A 126 -9.73 5.74 -21.70
C GLU A 126 -10.30 4.32 -21.70
N THR A 127 -9.44 3.30 -21.58
CA THR A 127 -9.86 1.90 -21.72
C THR A 127 -10.20 1.27 -20.37
N LEU A 128 -9.44 1.60 -19.32
CA LEU A 128 -9.58 0.96 -18.01
C LEU A 128 -10.31 1.83 -16.98
N GLY A 129 -10.43 3.14 -17.24
CA GLY A 129 -11.21 4.06 -16.41
C GLY A 129 -10.58 4.36 -15.04
N ILE A 130 -9.28 4.13 -14.88
CA ILE A 130 -8.51 4.47 -13.68
C ILE A 130 -7.46 5.56 -13.97
N ARG A 131 -6.90 6.16 -12.92
CA ARG A 131 -5.90 7.22 -13.05
C ARG A 131 -4.50 6.66 -13.31
N PRO A 132 -3.83 7.00 -14.41
CA PRO A 132 -2.39 6.77 -14.55
C PRO A 132 -1.65 7.80 -13.70
N LEU A 133 -1.12 7.40 -12.55
CA LEU A 133 -0.52 8.29 -11.55
C LEU A 133 0.99 8.43 -11.67
N GLY A 134 1.57 7.90 -12.72
CA GLY A 134 2.97 8.08 -12.99
C GLY A 134 3.74 6.81 -13.25
N TYR A 135 5.04 6.98 -13.33
CA TYR A 135 5.98 5.88 -13.56
C TYR A 135 7.25 6.10 -12.74
N VAL A 136 7.99 5.03 -12.49
CA VAL A 136 9.34 5.08 -11.90
C VAL A 136 10.28 4.43 -12.92
N PRO A 137 11.29 5.14 -13.44
CA PRO A 137 12.27 4.55 -14.34
C PRO A 137 13.17 3.56 -13.59
N GLU A 138 13.93 2.74 -14.33
CA GLU A 138 14.99 1.97 -13.68
C GLU A 138 16.01 2.92 -13.05
N CYS A 139 16.17 2.83 -11.74
CA CYS A 139 17.12 3.62 -10.96
C CYS A 139 18.05 2.67 -10.19
N PRO A 140 19.19 2.25 -10.77
CA PRO A 140 20.12 1.35 -10.09
C PRO A 140 20.64 1.89 -8.78
N ASP A 141 20.89 3.22 -8.71
CA ASP A 141 21.40 3.91 -7.54
C ASP A 141 20.35 4.05 -6.42
N CYS A 142 19.08 3.85 -6.73
CA CYS A 142 17.98 3.88 -5.78
C CYS A 142 17.69 2.49 -5.16
N ARG A 143 18.40 1.45 -5.60
CA ARG A 143 18.12 0.09 -5.16
C ARG A 143 18.53 -0.10 -3.70
N LEU A 144 17.56 -0.49 -2.88
CA LEU A 144 17.82 -0.98 -1.53
C LEU A 144 18.05 -2.50 -1.59
N GLU A 145 19.07 -2.98 -0.89
CA GLU A 145 19.31 -4.41 -0.77
C GLU A 145 18.27 -5.00 0.18
N SER A 146 17.60 -6.06 -0.25
CA SER A 146 16.69 -6.81 0.62
C SER A 146 17.39 -8.07 1.15
N ARG A 147 17.15 -8.42 2.40
CA ARG A 147 17.53 -9.72 2.97
C ARG A 147 16.41 -10.74 2.80
N HIS A 148 16.73 -12.02 3.01
CA HIS A 148 15.78 -13.13 2.87
C HIS A 148 14.49 -13.02 3.70
N LEU A 149 14.41 -12.11 4.68
CA LEU A 149 13.29 -11.91 5.60
C LEU A 149 12.81 -10.45 5.71
N GLY A 150 13.10 -9.61 4.73
CA GLY A 150 12.63 -8.22 4.74
C GLY A 150 13.71 -7.19 4.46
N LEU A 151 13.45 -5.92 4.81
CA LEU A 151 14.39 -4.82 4.65
C LEU A 151 15.60 -4.98 5.57
N VAL A 152 16.74 -4.44 5.16
CA VAL A 152 17.92 -4.28 5.99
C VAL A 152 17.63 -3.21 7.04
N LEU A 153 18.15 -3.35 8.26
CA LEU A 153 17.99 -2.31 9.28
C LEU A 153 18.55 -0.97 8.76
N PRO A 154 17.92 0.17 9.06
CA PRO A 154 18.35 1.48 8.56
C PRO A 154 19.84 1.76 8.79
N ASP A 155 20.37 1.37 9.94
CA ASP A 155 21.79 1.57 10.33
C ASP A 155 22.78 0.72 9.52
N GLU A 156 22.31 -0.31 8.81
CA GLU A 156 23.14 -1.21 8.01
C GLU A 156 23.25 -0.78 6.54
N VAL A 157 22.41 0.17 6.09
CA VAL A 157 22.40 0.63 4.70
C VAL A 157 23.30 1.87 4.56
N LYS A 158 24.35 1.73 3.78
CA LYS A 158 25.20 2.88 3.47
C LYS A 158 24.42 3.91 2.64
N ASP A 159 24.52 5.17 3.04
CA ASP A 159 23.89 6.31 2.35
C ASP A 159 22.39 6.14 2.13
N LEU A 160 21.68 5.61 3.14
CA LEU A 160 20.24 5.36 3.03
C LEU A 160 19.46 6.66 2.75
N SER A 161 19.75 7.73 3.51
CA SER A 161 19.10 9.04 3.30
C SER A 161 19.31 9.56 1.89
N GLY A 162 20.55 9.57 1.40
CA GLY A 162 20.83 10.01 0.03
C GLY A 162 20.18 9.16 -1.06
N ARG A 163 19.99 7.86 -0.82
CA ARG A 163 19.23 7.01 -1.76
C ARG A 163 17.75 7.35 -1.76
N LEU A 164 17.17 7.60 -0.59
CA LEU A 164 15.76 7.97 -0.47
C LEU A 164 15.48 9.36 -1.03
N ASP A 165 16.39 10.32 -0.82
CA ASP A 165 16.30 11.64 -1.44
C ASP A 165 16.29 11.55 -2.96
N ARG A 166 17.08 10.64 -3.54
CA ARG A 166 17.05 10.37 -4.99
C ARG A 166 15.75 9.75 -5.44
N VAL A 167 15.19 8.80 -4.68
CA VAL A 167 13.86 8.21 -4.98
C VAL A 167 12.79 9.28 -4.91
N ALA A 168 12.81 10.12 -3.88
CA ALA A 168 11.86 11.22 -3.72
C ALA A 168 11.93 12.18 -4.91
N ALA A 169 13.13 12.61 -5.30
CA ALA A 169 13.31 13.49 -6.47
C ALA A 169 12.77 12.85 -7.77
N VAL A 170 13.00 11.55 -7.98
CA VAL A 170 12.43 10.84 -9.13
C VAL A 170 10.92 10.83 -9.07
N LEU A 171 10.33 10.56 -7.91
CA LEU A 171 8.86 10.56 -7.76
C LEU A 171 8.25 11.96 -7.95
N GLU A 172 8.90 13.01 -7.47
CA GLU A 172 8.45 14.39 -7.69
C GLU A 172 8.40 14.76 -9.18
N GLU A 173 9.30 14.20 -9.99
CA GLU A 173 9.35 14.46 -11.44
C GLU A 173 8.40 13.56 -12.25
N THR A 174 8.13 12.34 -11.78
CA THR A 174 7.50 11.30 -12.61
C THR A 174 6.15 10.83 -12.12
N ALA A 175 5.74 11.22 -10.91
CA ALA A 175 4.47 10.84 -10.32
C ALA A 175 3.52 12.05 -10.19
N ASP A 176 2.23 11.80 -10.40
CA ASP A 176 1.16 12.77 -10.17
C ASP A 176 0.78 12.78 -8.68
N LEU A 177 1.57 13.50 -7.88
CA LEU A 177 1.36 13.60 -6.44
C LEU A 177 0.03 14.28 -6.10
N ASP A 178 -0.37 15.29 -6.86
CA ASP A 178 -1.66 15.97 -6.68
C ASP A 178 -2.83 15.00 -6.95
N GLY A 179 -2.74 14.21 -8.01
CA GLY A 179 -3.71 13.16 -8.31
C GLY A 179 -3.78 12.06 -7.23
N MET A 180 -2.66 11.75 -6.57
CA MET A 180 -2.66 10.84 -5.41
C MET A 180 -3.37 11.46 -4.20
N LEU A 181 -3.13 12.75 -3.91
CA LEU A 181 -3.81 13.46 -2.84
C LEU A 181 -5.31 13.60 -3.11
N GLU A 182 -5.70 13.87 -4.36
CA GLU A 182 -7.10 13.86 -4.77
C GLU A 182 -7.76 12.49 -4.53
N LEU A 183 -7.06 11.39 -4.86
CA LEU A 183 -7.55 10.05 -4.58
C LEU A 183 -7.68 9.78 -3.08
N ALA A 184 -6.72 10.23 -2.29
CA ALA A 184 -6.80 10.09 -0.83
C ALA A 184 -8.00 10.85 -0.26
N ALA A 185 -8.34 12.02 -0.83
CA ALA A 185 -9.51 12.81 -0.42
C ALA A 185 -10.85 12.13 -0.78
N GLU A 186 -10.88 11.14 -1.66
CA GLU A 186 -12.05 10.32 -1.95
C GLU A 186 -12.34 9.27 -0.86
N ALA A 187 -11.38 9.01 0.03
CA ALA A 187 -11.54 8.06 1.13
C ALA A 187 -12.65 8.53 2.09
N ARG A 188 -13.44 7.58 2.57
CA ARG A 188 -14.51 7.88 3.52
C ARG A 188 -13.94 8.05 4.92
N GLU A 189 -14.57 8.95 5.70
CA GLU A 189 -14.31 9.01 7.13
C GLU A 189 -14.65 7.66 7.79
N LEU A 190 -13.69 7.17 8.57
CA LEU A 190 -13.88 5.97 9.35
C LEU A 190 -14.36 6.33 10.75
N SER A 191 -15.45 5.70 11.20
CA SER A 191 -15.87 5.79 12.58
C SER A 191 -14.78 5.26 13.51
N ALA A 192 -14.34 6.11 14.44
CA ALA A 192 -13.40 5.74 15.50
C ALA A 192 -14.11 5.17 16.75
N GLU A 193 -15.38 4.75 16.61
CA GLU A 193 -16.09 4.10 17.71
C GLU A 193 -15.48 2.73 17.96
N MET A 194 -15.05 2.53 19.20
CA MET A 194 -14.55 1.23 19.63
C MET A 194 -15.66 0.20 19.48
N PRO A 195 -15.47 -0.84 18.68
CA PRO A 195 -16.44 -1.92 18.64
C PRO A 195 -16.61 -2.47 20.03
N ALA A 196 -17.83 -2.91 20.37
CA ALA A 196 -18.12 -3.52 21.67
C ALA A 196 -17.16 -4.71 21.84
N CYS A 197 -16.03 -4.42 22.45
CA CYS A 197 -14.99 -5.41 22.62
C CYS A 197 -15.50 -6.41 23.63
N LEU A 198 -15.52 -7.66 23.24
CA LEU A 198 -15.63 -8.79 24.16
C LEU A 198 -14.31 -8.91 24.96
N LEU A 199 -13.80 -7.79 25.44
CA LEU A 199 -12.71 -7.76 26.40
C LEU A 199 -13.19 -8.45 27.68
N TYR A 200 -12.85 -9.71 27.74
CA TYR A 200 -12.84 -10.47 28.99
C TYR A 200 -14.18 -10.76 29.66
N THR A 201 -14.88 -11.73 29.13
CA THR A 201 -15.70 -12.58 29.96
C THR A 201 -15.01 -13.91 30.34
N SER A 202 -13.71 -14.06 30.06
CA SER A 202 -12.96 -15.18 30.58
C SER A 202 -12.53 -14.85 32.02
N PRO A 203 -13.04 -15.57 33.02
CA PRO A 203 -12.56 -15.40 34.39
C PRO A 203 -11.05 -15.66 34.40
N SER A 204 -10.32 -14.70 35.01
CA SER A 204 -8.88 -14.89 35.22
C SER A 204 -8.64 -16.24 35.90
N PRO A 205 -7.65 -17.02 35.48
CA PRO A 205 -7.29 -18.29 36.17
C PRO A 205 -6.98 -18.13 37.68
N ARG A 206 -6.85 -16.90 38.14
CA ARG A 206 -6.62 -16.56 39.56
C ARG A 206 -7.89 -16.38 40.38
N ALA A 207 -9.07 -16.48 39.78
CA ALA A 207 -10.35 -16.35 40.52
C ALA A 207 -10.90 -17.70 41.00
N CYS A 208 -10.17 -18.79 40.86
CA CYS A 208 -10.49 -20.12 41.37
C CYS A 208 -9.44 -20.53 42.43
N SER A 209 -9.43 -19.83 43.56
CA SER A 209 -8.75 -20.33 44.75
C SER A 209 -9.62 -20.01 45.96
#